data_731b12c6a754b3908e974df69be63569
#
_entry.id   731b12c6a754b3908e974df69be63569
#
_cell.length_a   1.000
_cell.length_b   1.000
_cell.length_c   1.000
_cell.angle_alpha   90.00
_cell.angle_beta   90.00
_cell.angle_gamma   90.00
#
_symmetry.space_group_name_H-M   'P 1'
#
loop_
_entity.id
_entity.type
_entity.pdbx_description
1 polymer ?
#
loop_
_entity_poly.entity_id
_entity_poly.type
_entity_poly.pdbx_seq_one_letter_code
_entity_poly.pdbx_strand_id
1 'polypeptide(L)'
;MLKFRFIAPNGPDYAAERMLRWEVLRKPLGMPPGSEGLPEDEQSLHLIASIGKKIVGCVCFYPETESNGRIFQMAVSEEYQGKGFGRQLLQALERSLIKRGIHDVYLYVRSESEGFYQRMGYCGEGDLIKRFGEMYRLMKKVLPSSHQEATPNYKEA
;
A
#
# COMPACT_ATOMS: atom_id res chain seq x y z
N MET A 1 6.41 18.82 5.29
CA MET A 1 5.96 17.77 6.21
C MET A 1 5.03 16.80 5.51
N LEU A 2 5.29 15.52 5.69
CA LEU A 2 4.50 14.46 5.06
C LEU A 2 3.19 14.28 5.81
N LYS A 3 2.08 14.28 5.09
CA LYS A 3 0.74 14.06 5.65
C LYS A 3 0.05 12.94 4.92
N PHE A 4 -0.82 12.22 5.64
CA PHE A 4 -1.58 11.10 5.11
C PHE A 4 -3.07 11.37 5.21
N ARG A 5 -3.82 11.04 4.16
CA ARG A 5 -5.28 11.11 4.21
C ARG A 5 -5.91 10.13 3.23
N PHE A 6 -7.10 9.68 3.55
CA PHE A 6 -7.88 8.87 2.62
C PHE A 6 -8.62 9.76 1.65
N ILE A 7 -8.74 9.31 0.41
CA ILE A 7 -9.48 10.02 -0.63
C ILE A 7 -10.51 9.07 -1.24
N ALA A 8 -11.55 9.66 -1.80
CA ALA A 8 -12.55 8.90 -2.54
C ALA A 8 -12.03 8.53 -3.93
N PRO A 9 -12.42 7.38 -4.49
CA PRO A 9 -11.97 6.95 -5.81
C PRO A 9 -12.68 7.69 -6.95
N ASN A 10 -12.79 9.01 -6.82
CA ASN A 10 -13.35 9.91 -7.84
C ASN A 10 -12.80 11.31 -7.52
N GLY A 11 -12.87 12.21 -8.47
CA GLY A 11 -12.45 13.61 -8.29
C GLY A 11 -10.96 13.85 -8.53
N PRO A 12 -10.50 15.08 -8.22
CA PRO A 12 -9.13 15.51 -8.60
C PRO A 12 -8.01 14.76 -7.90
N ASP A 13 -8.19 14.41 -6.63
CA ASP A 13 -7.17 13.68 -5.88
C ASP A 13 -6.98 12.27 -6.43
N TYR A 14 -8.07 11.63 -6.83
CA TYR A 14 -7.98 10.31 -7.45
C TYR A 14 -7.26 10.37 -8.79
N ALA A 15 -7.52 11.40 -9.59
CA ALA A 15 -6.81 11.59 -10.85
C ALA A 15 -5.30 11.74 -10.64
N ALA A 16 -4.91 12.49 -9.60
CA ALA A 16 -3.50 12.66 -9.25
C ALA A 16 -2.89 11.35 -8.73
N GLU A 17 -3.63 10.59 -7.95
CA GLU A 17 -3.19 9.25 -7.52
C GLU A 17 -2.97 8.33 -8.72
N ARG A 18 -3.91 8.35 -9.69
CA ARG A 18 -3.81 7.53 -10.90
C ARG A 18 -2.57 7.87 -11.70
N MET A 19 -2.26 9.15 -11.83
CA MET A 19 -1.06 9.62 -12.52
C MET A 19 0.20 9.08 -11.83
N LEU A 20 0.26 9.17 -10.51
CA LEU A 20 1.38 8.65 -9.74
C LEU A 20 1.53 7.14 -9.92
N ARG A 21 0.43 6.40 -9.84
CA ARG A 21 0.42 4.95 -10.03
C ARG A 21 0.98 4.57 -11.39
N TRP A 22 0.55 5.29 -12.42
CA TRP A 22 1.05 5.03 -13.77
C TRP A 22 2.55 5.32 -13.88
N GLU A 23 2.99 6.48 -13.41
CA GLU A 23 4.40 6.88 -13.52
C GLU A 23 5.34 5.91 -12.82
N VAL A 24 4.94 5.40 -11.66
CA VAL A 24 5.81 4.55 -10.82
C VAL A 24 5.67 3.07 -11.15
N LEU A 25 4.44 2.61 -11.42
CA LEU A 25 4.16 1.18 -11.48
C LEU A 25 3.94 0.64 -12.88
N ARG A 26 3.64 1.49 -13.86
CA ARG A 26 3.31 1.03 -15.22
C ARG A 26 4.25 1.56 -16.30
N LYS A 27 4.56 2.85 -16.23
CA LYS A 27 5.46 3.46 -17.21
C LYS A 27 6.81 2.74 -17.33
N PRO A 28 7.47 2.35 -16.22
CA PRO A 28 8.73 1.62 -16.32
C PRO A 28 8.59 0.26 -17.03
N LEU A 29 7.38 -0.30 -17.09
CA LEU A 29 7.09 -1.56 -17.78
C LEU A 29 6.64 -1.33 -19.23
N GLY A 30 6.66 -0.08 -19.71
CA GLY A 30 6.22 0.25 -21.06
C GLY A 30 4.71 0.20 -21.27
N MET A 31 3.94 0.21 -20.20
CA MET A 31 2.47 0.16 -20.29
C MET A 31 1.86 1.55 -20.46
N PRO A 32 0.75 1.68 -21.20
CA PRO A 32 0.17 2.98 -21.50
C PRO A 32 -0.56 3.58 -20.30
N PRO A 33 -0.77 4.93 -20.30
CA PRO A 33 -1.66 5.56 -19.33
C PRO A 33 -3.05 4.91 -19.36
N GLY A 34 -3.64 4.74 -18.18
CA GLY A 34 -4.90 4.03 -18.02
C GLY A 34 -4.74 2.59 -17.57
N SER A 35 -3.56 2.00 -17.80
CA SER A 35 -3.29 0.62 -17.37
C SER A 35 -3.21 0.47 -15.85
N GLU A 36 -3.08 1.57 -15.13
CA GLU A 36 -3.00 1.56 -13.66
C GLU A 36 -4.37 1.45 -12.97
N GLY A 37 -5.48 1.68 -13.70
CA GLY A 37 -6.81 1.58 -13.12
C GLY A 37 -7.24 0.14 -12.96
N LEU A 38 -7.88 -0.17 -11.83
CA LEU A 38 -8.35 -1.52 -11.53
C LEU A 38 -9.83 -1.50 -11.20
N PRO A 39 -10.56 -2.60 -11.51
CA PRO A 39 -11.99 -2.68 -11.18
C PRO A 39 -12.26 -2.51 -9.68
N GLU A 40 -11.32 -2.94 -8.85
CA GLU A 40 -11.45 -2.88 -7.39
C GLU A 40 -11.33 -1.46 -6.82
N ASP A 41 -10.89 -0.50 -7.62
CA ASP A 41 -10.64 0.87 -7.12
C ASP A 41 -11.87 1.48 -6.43
N GLU A 42 -13.06 1.26 -6.98
CA GLU A 42 -14.27 1.86 -6.42
C GLU A 42 -14.63 1.35 -5.02
N GLN A 43 -14.29 0.10 -4.70
CA GLN A 43 -14.59 -0.50 -3.40
C GLN A 43 -13.40 -0.45 -2.45
N SER A 44 -12.32 0.21 -2.82
CA SER A 44 -11.10 0.19 -2.05
C SER A 44 -10.89 1.47 -1.26
N LEU A 45 -10.10 1.36 -0.19
CA LEU A 45 -9.58 2.52 0.52
C LEU A 45 -8.36 3.02 -0.25
N HIS A 46 -8.26 4.34 -0.42
CA HIS A 46 -7.13 4.96 -1.09
C HIS A 46 -6.47 5.91 -0.11
N LEU A 47 -5.28 5.55 0.36
CA LEU A 47 -4.50 6.40 1.25
C LEU A 47 -3.43 7.09 0.44
N ILE A 48 -3.35 8.41 0.56
CA ILE A 48 -2.29 9.18 -0.10
C ILE A 48 -1.38 9.82 0.92
N ALA A 49 -0.14 10.02 0.50
CA ALA A 49 0.85 10.80 1.22
C ALA A 49 1.10 12.09 0.43
N SER A 50 1.09 13.22 1.10
CA SER A 50 1.30 14.50 0.44
C SER A 50 2.29 15.38 1.19
N ILE A 51 2.97 16.23 0.44
CA ILE A 51 3.80 17.31 0.96
C ILE A 51 3.18 18.60 0.42
N GLY A 52 2.64 19.43 1.32
CA GLY A 52 1.84 20.56 0.89
C GLY A 52 0.66 20.05 0.08
N LYS A 53 0.51 20.56 -1.15
CA LYS A 53 -0.58 20.15 -2.04
C LYS A 53 -0.18 19.03 -2.99
N LYS A 54 1.08 18.59 -2.95
CA LYS A 54 1.59 17.60 -3.88
C LYS A 54 1.42 16.20 -3.33
N ILE A 55 0.77 15.32 -4.08
CA ILE A 55 0.66 13.90 -3.74
C ILE A 55 1.96 13.23 -4.15
N VAL A 56 2.65 12.61 -3.19
CA VAL A 56 3.96 11.98 -3.39
C VAL A 56 3.95 10.48 -3.18
N GLY A 57 2.86 9.92 -2.67
CA GLY A 57 2.75 8.49 -2.47
C GLY A 57 1.30 8.06 -2.38
N CYS A 58 1.05 6.78 -2.61
CA CYS A 58 -0.27 6.20 -2.48
C CYS A 58 -0.16 4.72 -2.12
N VAL A 59 -1.22 4.20 -1.53
CA VAL A 59 -1.42 2.77 -1.31
C VAL A 59 -2.92 2.52 -1.20
N CYS A 60 -3.37 1.41 -1.78
CA CYS A 60 -4.78 1.03 -1.77
C CYS A 60 -4.99 -0.22 -0.94
N PHE A 61 -6.18 -0.37 -0.39
CA PHE A 61 -6.58 -1.57 0.32
C PHE A 61 -7.98 -2.00 -0.13
N TYR A 62 -8.08 -3.23 -0.61
CA TYR A 62 -9.33 -3.82 -1.03
C TYR A 62 -9.83 -4.78 0.05
N PRO A 63 -10.92 -4.44 0.76
CA PRO A 63 -11.48 -5.33 1.79
C PRO A 63 -12.18 -6.53 1.12
N GLU A 64 -11.77 -7.73 1.48
CA GLU A 64 -12.37 -8.95 0.95
C GLU A 64 -13.35 -9.57 1.91
N THR A 65 -13.12 -9.40 3.21
CA THR A 65 -14.07 -9.72 4.26
C THR A 65 -14.02 -8.62 5.31
N GLU A 66 -14.76 -8.81 6.41
CA GLU A 66 -14.75 -7.83 7.52
C GLU A 66 -13.39 -7.72 8.19
N SER A 67 -12.54 -8.76 8.08
CA SER A 67 -11.28 -8.82 8.82
C SER A 67 -10.06 -9.02 7.95
N ASN A 68 -10.19 -9.13 6.63
CA ASN A 68 -9.02 -9.31 5.77
C ASN A 68 -9.18 -8.63 4.41
N GLY A 69 -8.08 -8.48 3.72
CA GLY A 69 -8.08 -7.93 2.39
C GLY A 69 -6.68 -7.77 1.81
N ARG A 70 -6.65 -7.16 0.63
CA ARG A 70 -5.44 -7.04 -0.17
C ARG A 70 -4.95 -5.59 -0.21
N ILE A 71 -3.66 -5.43 0.06
CA ILE A 71 -2.96 -4.16 -0.17
C ILE A 71 -2.48 -4.17 -1.63
N PHE A 72 -2.61 -3.05 -2.32
CA PHE A 72 -2.19 -2.97 -3.71
C PHE A 72 -1.86 -1.53 -4.09
N GLN A 73 -1.20 -1.37 -5.25
CA GLN A 73 -0.84 -0.07 -5.83
C GLN A 73 -0.06 0.83 -4.86
N MET A 74 0.92 0.24 -4.20
CA MET A 74 1.86 0.98 -3.36
C MET A 74 2.87 1.69 -4.25
N ALA A 75 2.94 3.01 -4.18
CA ALA A 75 3.84 3.79 -5.01
C ALA A 75 4.31 5.05 -4.29
N VAL A 76 5.59 5.38 -4.45
CA VAL A 76 6.17 6.64 -3.99
C VAL A 76 6.83 7.29 -5.20
N SER A 77 6.59 8.58 -5.38
CA SER A 77 7.17 9.36 -6.47
C SER A 77 8.69 9.20 -6.46
N GLU A 78 9.28 9.05 -7.64
CA GLU A 78 10.70 8.73 -7.79
C GLU A 78 11.61 9.68 -7.01
N GLU A 79 11.34 10.97 -7.08
CA GLU A 79 12.17 11.97 -6.39
C GLU A 79 12.10 11.88 -4.86
N TYR A 80 11.12 11.17 -4.32
CA TYR A 80 10.92 11.01 -2.87
C TYR A 80 11.23 9.60 -2.38
N GLN A 81 11.70 8.72 -3.25
CA GLN A 81 12.11 7.39 -2.85
C GLN A 81 13.42 7.43 -2.06
N GLY A 82 13.65 6.42 -1.23
CA GLY A 82 14.85 6.33 -0.41
C GLY A 82 14.85 7.22 0.82
N LYS A 83 13.73 7.84 1.17
CA LYS A 83 13.61 8.75 2.32
C LYS A 83 12.73 8.19 3.44
N GLY A 84 12.33 6.93 3.34
CA GLY A 84 11.48 6.31 4.35
C GLY A 84 9.98 6.61 4.20
N PHE A 85 9.56 7.26 3.11
CA PHE A 85 8.16 7.62 2.91
C PHE A 85 7.29 6.40 2.67
N GLY A 86 7.80 5.40 1.94
CA GLY A 86 7.06 4.16 1.72
C GLY A 86 6.77 3.44 3.03
N ARG A 87 7.76 3.38 3.92
CA ARG A 87 7.58 2.78 5.24
C ARG A 87 6.51 3.52 6.04
N GLN A 88 6.59 4.86 6.07
CA GLN A 88 5.63 5.67 6.80
C GLN A 88 4.22 5.52 6.24
N LEU A 89 4.09 5.47 4.92
CA LEU A 89 2.80 5.31 4.26
C LEU A 89 2.17 3.95 4.59
N LEU A 90 2.96 2.88 4.52
CA LEU A 90 2.46 1.55 4.84
C LEU A 90 2.08 1.44 6.32
N GLN A 91 2.88 2.03 7.21
CA GLN A 91 2.55 2.07 8.64
C GLN A 91 1.26 2.83 8.90
N ALA A 92 1.07 3.96 8.21
CA ALA A 92 -0.16 4.75 8.35
C ALA A 92 -1.38 3.94 7.91
N LEU A 93 -1.26 3.20 6.80
CA LEU A 93 -2.33 2.32 6.35
C LEU A 93 -2.61 1.24 7.40
N GLU A 94 -1.58 0.57 7.89
CA GLU A 94 -1.75 -0.51 8.87
C GLU A 94 -2.44 -0.02 10.14
N ARG A 95 -2.05 1.15 10.65
CA ARG A 95 -2.72 1.73 11.83
C ARG A 95 -4.21 1.93 11.59
N SER A 96 -4.57 2.43 10.43
CA SER A 96 -5.98 2.61 10.07
C SER A 96 -6.71 1.29 9.95
N LEU A 97 -6.07 0.29 9.32
CA LEU A 97 -6.68 -1.03 9.15
C LEU A 97 -6.90 -1.72 10.50
N ILE A 98 -5.96 -1.59 11.43
CA ILE A 98 -6.11 -2.12 12.79
C ILE A 98 -7.35 -1.52 13.46
N LYS A 99 -7.53 -0.21 13.35
CA LYS A 99 -8.70 0.46 13.93
C LYS A 99 -10.01 0.02 13.30
N ARG A 100 -9.96 -0.43 12.05
CA ARG A 100 -11.13 -0.92 11.32
C ARG A 100 -11.42 -2.40 11.57
N GLY A 101 -10.60 -3.07 12.38
CA GLY A 101 -10.79 -4.48 12.68
C GLY A 101 -10.18 -5.42 11.65
N ILE A 102 -9.35 -4.92 10.76
CA ILE A 102 -8.65 -5.77 9.78
C ILE A 102 -7.52 -6.50 10.49
N HIS A 103 -7.45 -7.81 10.28
CA HIS A 103 -6.52 -8.70 10.94
C HIS A 103 -5.48 -9.29 9.99
N ASP A 104 -5.90 -9.74 8.83
CA ASP A 104 -5.02 -10.39 7.85
C ASP A 104 -4.93 -9.56 6.59
N VAL A 105 -3.71 -9.26 6.17
CA VAL A 105 -3.48 -8.52 4.93
C VAL A 105 -2.46 -9.26 4.08
N TYR A 106 -2.59 -9.11 2.77
CA TYR A 106 -1.63 -9.69 1.83
C TYR A 106 -1.46 -8.77 0.63
N LEU A 107 -0.38 -8.98 -0.09
CA LEU A 107 -0.14 -8.29 -1.34
C LEU A 107 0.79 -9.13 -2.21
N TYR A 108 0.83 -8.80 -3.50
CA TYR A 108 1.77 -9.37 -4.43
C TYR A 108 2.91 -8.38 -4.62
N VAL A 109 4.13 -8.83 -4.36
CA VAL A 109 5.31 -7.98 -4.27
C VAL A 109 6.31 -8.38 -5.35
N ARG A 110 6.83 -7.41 -6.09
CA ARG A 110 7.91 -7.68 -7.04
C ARG A 110 9.11 -8.22 -6.26
N SER A 111 9.79 -9.20 -6.84
CA SER A 111 10.85 -9.91 -6.11
C SER A 111 11.93 -8.97 -5.58
N GLU A 112 12.28 -7.91 -6.30
CA GLU A 112 13.27 -6.95 -5.81
C GLU A 112 12.80 -6.11 -4.62
N SER A 113 11.51 -6.10 -4.33
CA SER A 113 10.93 -5.35 -3.20
C SER A 113 10.67 -6.22 -1.97
N GLU A 114 10.93 -7.53 -2.05
CA GLU A 114 10.66 -8.43 -0.91
C GLU A 114 11.36 -7.99 0.37
N GLY A 115 12.60 -7.53 0.27
CA GLY A 115 13.36 -7.10 1.45
C GLY A 115 12.67 -5.97 2.21
N PHE A 116 12.10 -5.01 1.48
CA PHE A 116 11.36 -3.91 2.10
C PHE A 116 10.17 -4.45 2.92
N TYR A 117 9.37 -5.32 2.31
CA TYR A 117 8.18 -5.85 3.00
C TYR A 117 8.56 -6.82 4.13
N GLN A 118 9.64 -7.57 3.99
CA GLN A 118 10.12 -8.41 5.08
C GLN A 118 10.47 -7.58 6.30
N ARG A 119 11.15 -6.45 6.10
CA ARG A 119 11.47 -5.53 7.20
C ARG A 119 10.23 -4.91 7.82
N MET A 120 9.14 -4.85 7.09
CA MET A 120 7.84 -4.37 7.58
C MET A 120 7.02 -5.47 8.26
N GLY A 121 7.57 -6.68 8.35
CA GLY A 121 6.89 -7.79 9.03
C GLY A 121 6.07 -8.70 8.13
N TYR A 122 6.21 -8.58 6.82
CA TYR A 122 5.52 -9.46 5.87
C TYR A 122 6.34 -10.70 5.59
N CYS A 123 5.68 -11.83 5.40
CA CYS A 123 6.32 -13.10 5.08
C CYS A 123 5.88 -13.58 3.72
N GLY A 124 6.85 -14.02 2.91
CA GLY A 124 6.59 -14.60 1.60
C GLY A 124 5.95 -15.98 1.72
N GLU A 125 5.09 -16.30 0.76
CA GLU A 125 4.39 -17.58 0.72
C GLU A 125 4.30 -18.08 -0.72
N GLY A 126 4.65 -19.33 -0.93
CA GLY A 126 4.56 -19.98 -2.23
C GLY A 126 5.65 -19.58 -3.21
N ASP A 127 5.46 -20.00 -4.44
CA ASP A 127 6.42 -19.78 -5.53
C ASP A 127 6.26 -18.38 -6.13
N LEU A 128 7.30 -17.92 -6.85
CA LEU A 128 7.20 -16.69 -7.61
C LEU A 128 6.17 -16.84 -8.74
N ILE A 129 5.44 -15.77 -9.00
CA ILE A 129 4.43 -15.68 -10.04
C ILE A 129 4.88 -14.63 -11.05
N LYS A 130 4.81 -14.95 -12.34
CA LYS A 130 5.17 -14.01 -13.39
C LYS A 130 3.96 -13.17 -13.80
N ARG A 131 4.09 -11.83 -13.75
CA ARG A 131 3.08 -10.88 -14.20
C ARG A 131 3.77 -9.70 -14.88
N PHE A 132 3.21 -9.24 -15.98
CA PHE A 132 3.74 -8.06 -16.70
C PHE A 132 5.24 -8.19 -17.00
N GLY A 133 5.71 -9.42 -17.24
CA GLY A 133 7.13 -9.65 -17.49
C GLY A 133 8.02 -9.63 -16.25
N GLU A 134 7.44 -9.45 -15.06
CA GLU A 134 8.17 -9.38 -13.79
C GLU A 134 7.78 -10.52 -12.88
N MET A 135 8.64 -10.85 -11.93
CA MET A 135 8.37 -11.89 -10.94
C MET A 135 7.82 -11.28 -9.66
N TYR A 136 6.76 -11.88 -9.14
CA TYR A 136 6.08 -11.43 -7.93
C TYR A 136 5.98 -12.57 -6.92
N ARG A 137 5.96 -12.21 -5.65
CA ARG A 137 5.71 -13.15 -4.55
C ARG A 137 4.51 -12.68 -3.75
N LEU A 138 3.66 -13.62 -3.36
CA LEU A 138 2.60 -13.35 -2.37
C LEU A 138 3.26 -13.17 -1.00
N MET A 139 2.95 -12.07 -0.33
CA MET A 139 3.43 -11.80 1.03
C MET A 139 2.26 -11.47 1.93
N LYS A 140 2.33 -11.92 3.18
CA LYS A 140 1.24 -11.80 4.14
C LYS A 140 1.74 -11.25 5.47
N LYS A 141 0.83 -10.59 6.18
CA LYS A 141 1.08 -10.10 7.54
C LYS A 141 -0.20 -10.22 8.36
N VAL A 142 -0.05 -10.65 9.61
CA VAL A 142 -1.13 -10.61 10.59
C VAL A 142 -0.96 -9.32 11.40
N LEU A 143 -1.97 -8.47 11.36
CA LEU A 143 -1.96 -7.23 12.13
C LEU A 143 -2.45 -7.50 13.56
N PRO A 144 -1.94 -6.78 14.56
CA PRO A 144 -2.47 -6.93 15.92
C PRO A 144 -3.91 -6.44 15.97
N SER A 145 -4.69 -6.95 16.92
CA SER A 145 -6.01 -6.39 17.17
C SER A 145 -5.85 -5.02 17.80
N SER A 146 -6.87 -4.16 17.67
CA SER A 146 -6.82 -2.82 18.29
C SER A 146 -6.61 -2.91 19.79
N HIS A 147 -7.11 -3.98 20.44
CA HIS A 147 -6.88 -4.23 21.85
C HIS A 147 -5.41 -4.59 22.11
N GLN A 148 -4.80 -5.41 21.27
CA GLN A 148 -3.39 -5.80 21.42
C GLN A 148 -2.46 -4.62 21.16
N GLU A 149 -2.81 -3.75 20.24
CA GLU A 149 -2.01 -2.57 19.96
C GLU A 149 -1.92 -1.62 21.16
N ALA A 150 -3.02 -1.48 21.88
CA ALA A 150 -3.05 -0.64 23.07
C ALA A 150 -2.26 -1.22 24.23
N THR A 151 -2.22 -2.55 24.38
CA THR A 151 -1.60 -3.24 25.49
C THR A 151 -0.07 -3.17 25.49
N PRO A 152 0.63 -3.39 24.37
CA PRO A 152 2.10 -3.38 24.38
C PRO A 152 2.70 -2.09 24.91
N ASN A 153 2.05 -0.98 24.69
CA ASN A 153 2.54 0.31 25.14
C ASN A 153 2.67 0.38 26.65
N TYR A 154 1.78 -0.27 27.37
CA TYR A 154 1.85 -0.33 28.83
C TYR A 154 3.00 -1.19 29.31
N LYS A 155 3.28 -2.28 28.60
CA LYS A 155 4.35 -3.20 29.00
C LYS A 155 5.72 -2.61 28.77
N GLU A 156 5.85 -1.78 27.78
CA GLU A 156 7.09 -1.13 27.45
C GLU A 156 7.37 0.06 28.34
N ALA A 157 6.34 0.61 28.89
CA ALA A 157 6.47 1.71 29.83
C ALA A 157 6.90 1.20 31.20
#